data_76bc8baa4b00b74446eec7c7e3759af8
#
_entry.id   76bc8baa4b00b74446eec7c7e3759af8
#
_cell.length_a   1.000
_cell.length_b   1.000
_cell.length_c   1.000
_cell.angle_alpha   90.00
_cell.angle_beta   90.00
_cell.angle_gamma   90.00
#
_symmetry.space_group_name_H-M   'P 1'
#
loop_
_entity.id
_entity.type
_entity.pdbx_description
1 polymer ?
#
loop_
_entity_poly.entity_id
_entity_poly.type
_entity_poly.pdbx_seq_one_letter_code
_entity_poly.pdbx_strand_id
1 'polypeptide(L)'
;AMIEAYRNRIINIHPSLIPSFCGVGYYGLKVHEAALARGVKVTGATVHYVDEGTDTGPILFQKAVEVQPDDTPKTLQQRVMEQAEWVLLPQAIDAIANGRI
;
A
#
# COMPACT_ATOMS: atom_id res chain seq x y z
N ALA A 1 1.06 25.14 4.22
CA ALA A 1 0.37 24.22 3.32
C ALA A 1 -0.32 23.12 4.11
N MET A 2 -1.33 22.52 3.48
CA MET A 2 -2.14 21.50 4.15
C MET A 2 -1.31 20.30 4.62
N ILE A 3 -0.36 19.84 3.83
CA ILE A 3 0.48 18.70 4.20
C ILE A 3 1.30 18.99 5.45
N GLU A 4 1.85 20.19 5.57
CA GLU A 4 2.60 20.56 6.77
C GLU A 4 1.72 20.60 8.00
N ALA A 5 0.51 21.18 7.88
CA ALA A 5 -0.44 21.30 8.98
C ALA A 5 -0.98 19.93 9.44
N TYR A 6 -1.10 18.99 8.51
CA TYR A 6 -1.67 17.68 8.78
C TYR A 6 -0.67 16.55 8.66
N ARG A 7 0.62 16.84 8.76
CA ARG A 7 1.65 15.82 8.79
C ARG A 7 1.29 14.79 9.87
N ASN A 8 1.44 13.51 9.53
CA ASN A 8 1.07 12.39 10.38
C ASN A 8 -0.44 12.22 10.60
N ARG A 9 -1.27 12.95 9.85
CA ARG A 9 -2.72 12.79 9.89
C ARG A 9 -3.31 12.38 8.56
N ILE A 10 -2.56 12.57 7.48
CA ILE A 10 -2.97 12.14 6.15
C ILE A 10 -2.36 10.78 5.90
N ILE A 11 -3.19 9.81 5.58
CA ILE A 11 -2.72 8.45 5.29
C ILE A 11 -2.96 8.11 3.83
N ASN A 12 -2.17 7.17 3.34
CA ASN A 12 -2.31 6.63 2.00
C ASN A 12 -2.11 5.13 2.05
N ILE A 13 -2.70 4.43 1.10
CA ILE A 13 -2.48 3.00 0.95
C ILE A 13 -1.82 2.76 -0.40
N HIS A 14 -0.73 1.98 -0.40
CA HIS A 14 0.03 1.63 -1.58
C HIS A 14 -0.05 0.12 -1.80
N PRO A 15 -0.32 -0.36 -3.02
CA PRO A 15 -0.55 -1.78 -3.27
C PRO A 15 0.74 -2.59 -3.42
N SER A 16 1.68 -2.43 -2.48
CA SER A 16 2.88 -3.24 -2.37
C SER A 16 3.33 -3.25 -0.91
N LEU A 17 4.30 -4.10 -0.62
CA LEU A 17 4.96 -4.10 0.69
C LEU A 17 6.12 -3.12 0.62
N ILE A 18 5.89 -1.87 0.97
CA ILE A 18 6.93 -0.84 0.97
C ILE A 18 8.13 -1.32 1.81
N PRO A 19 9.36 -1.16 1.33
CA PRO A 19 9.81 -0.32 0.22
C PRO A 19 9.80 -0.97 -1.16
N SER A 20 9.22 -2.15 -1.33
CA SER A 20 9.15 -2.81 -2.62
C SER A 20 8.16 -2.10 -3.54
N PHE A 21 8.56 -1.91 -4.80
CA PHE A 21 7.70 -1.37 -5.87
C PHE A 21 6.94 -0.11 -5.46
N CYS A 22 7.66 0.86 -4.93
CA CYS A 22 7.08 2.14 -4.54
C CYS A 22 7.94 3.28 -5.06
N GLY A 23 7.41 4.51 -4.94
CA GLY A 23 8.08 5.69 -5.42
C GLY A 23 7.52 6.18 -6.75
N VAL A 24 8.27 7.07 -7.40
CA VAL A 24 7.83 7.70 -8.65
C VAL A 24 7.62 6.64 -9.74
N GLY A 25 6.45 6.69 -10.37
CA GLY A 25 6.11 5.78 -11.46
C GLY A 25 5.41 4.49 -11.04
N TYR A 26 5.43 4.16 -9.75
CA TYR A 26 4.77 2.95 -9.25
C TYR A 26 3.37 3.29 -8.72
N TYR A 27 2.38 3.20 -9.59
CA TYR A 27 1.00 3.46 -9.23
C TYR A 27 0.05 2.56 -10.02
N GLY A 28 -1.12 2.27 -9.44
CA GLY A 28 -2.16 1.48 -10.08
C GLY A 28 -1.65 0.12 -10.55
N LEU A 29 -2.00 -0.24 -11.77
CA LEU A 29 -1.60 -1.53 -12.34
C LEU A 29 -0.09 -1.67 -12.54
N LYS A 30 0.64 -0.57 -12.64
CA LYS A 30 2.10 -0.62 -12.84
C LYS A 30 2.81 -1.32 -11.69
N VAL A 31 2.31 -1.18 -10.46
CA VAL A 31 2.87 -1.86 -9.30
C VAL A 31 2.76 -3.37 -9.49
N HIS A 32 1.59 -3.85 -9.90
CA HIS A 32 1.34 -5.29 -10.07
C HIS A 32 2.08 -5.84 -11.28
N GLU A 33 2.18 -5.06 -12.35
CA GLU A 33 2.98 -5.43 -13.51
C GLU A 33 4.45 -5.63 -13.12
N ALA A 34 5.00 -4.70 -12.34
CA ALA A 34 6.38 -4.77 -11.89
C ALA A 34 6.62 -5.97 -10.97
N ALA A 35 5.69 -6.22 -10.04
CA ALA A 35 5.79 -7.36 -9.13
C ALA A 35 5.80 -8.69 -9.89
N LEU A 36 4.90 -8.84 -10.86
CA LEU A 36 4.84 -10.05 -11.68
C LEU A 36 6.09 -10.19 -12.56
N ALA A 37 6.56 -9.10 -13.16
CA ALA A 37 7.77 -9.12 -13.98
C ALA A 37 9.00 -9.54 -13.18
N ARG A 38 9.09 -9.11 -11.92
CA ARG A 38 10.18 -9.50 -11.03
C ARG A 38 10.08 -10.94 -10.56
N GLY A 39 8.87 -11.51 -10.59
CA GLY A 39 8.64 -12.89 -10.16
C GLY A 39 8.53 -13.08 -8.66
N VAL A 40 8.08 -12.04 -7.95
CA VAL A 40 7.91 -12.16 -6.50
C VAL A 40 6.79 -13.16 -6.18
N LYS A 41 6.94 -13.85 -5.06
CA LYS A 41 5.95 -14.85 -4.61
C LYS A 41 4.96 -14.26 -3.61
N VAL A 42 5.30 -13.12 -3.03
CA VAL A 42 4.49 -12.43 -2.03
C VAL A 42 4.49 -10.95 -2.38
N THR A 43 3.31 -10.36 -2.36
CA THR A 43 3.13 -8.91 -2.47
C THR A 43 2.19 -8.49 -1.34
N GLY A 44 1.51 -7.37 -1.46
CA GLY A 44 0.58 -6.95 -0.42
C GLY A 44 0.25 -5.48 -0.54
N ALA A 45 -0.10 -4.89 0.60
CA ALA A 45 -0.40 -3.47 0.66
C ALA A 45 0.19 -2.86 1.93
N THR A 46 0.44 -1.56 1.88
CA THR A 46 1.00 -0.80 2.98
C THR A 46 0.16 0.46 3.20
N VAL A 47 -0.22 0.71 4.45
CA VAL A 47 -0.80 1.99 4.85
C VAL A 47 0.29 2.78 5.55
N HIS A 48 0.49 4.02 5.14
CA HIS A 48 1.52 4.88 5.70
C HIS A 48 1.02 6.31 5.82
N TYR A 49 1.69 7.09 6.67
CA TYR A 49 1.46 8.52 6.71
C TYR A 49 2.04 9.18 5.46
N VAL A 50 1.36 10.20 4.98
CA VAL A 50 1.86 10.99 3.87
C VAL A 50 2.86 12.02 4.41
N ASP A 51 4.05 12.06 3.82
CA ASP A 51 5.03 13.10 4.08
C ASP A 51 5.36 13.82 2.77
N GLU A 52 6.49 14.51 2.72
CA GLU A 52 6.88 15.29 1.54
C GLU A 52 7.44 14.43 0.42
N GLY A 53 7.81 13.18 0.70
CA GLY A 53 8.33 12.26 -0.30
C GLY A 53 7.23 11.41 -0.91
N THR A 54 7.58 10.65 -1.95
CA THR A 54 6.67 9.72 -2.60
C THR A 54 6.79 8.36 -1.93
N ASP A 55 5.73 7.92 -1.26
CA ASP A 55 5.66 6.64 -0.56
C ASP A 55 6.78 6.45 0.47
N THR A 56 7.18 7.52 1.14
CA THR A 56 8.30 7.51 2.09
C THR A 56 7.89 7.79 3.54
N GLY A 57 6.62 8.07 3.79
CA GLY A 57 6.14 8.35 5.15
C GLY A 57 6.19 7.12 6.05
N PRO A 58 6.10 7.33 7.37
CA PRO A 58 6.13 6.21 8.32
C PRO A 58 5.04 5.18 8.06
N ILE A 59 5.44 3.91 8.09
CA ILE A 59 4.51 2.79 7.85
C ILE A 59 3.69 2.53 9.10
N LEU A 60 2.37 2.38 8.91
CA LEU A 60 1.44 2.06 9.99
C LEU A 60 1.09 0.57 10.00
N PHE A 61 0.64 0.06 8.86
CA PHE A 61 0.20 -1.33 8.72
C PHE A 61 0.61 -1.88 7.38
N GLN A 62 0.87 -3.19 7.35
CA GLN A 62 1.12 -3.92 6.11
C GLN A 62 0.40 -5.26 6.17
N LYS A 63 -0.02 -5.75 5.01
CA LYS A 63 -0.61 -7.08 4.91
C LYS A 63 -0.11 -7.75 3.64
N ALA A 64 0.40 -8.97 3.80
CA ALA A 64 0.94 -9.77 2.71
C ALA A 64 -0.17 -10.52 1.96
N VAL A 65 0.04 -10.70 0.66
CA VAL A 65 -0.86 -11.45 -0.22
C VAL A 65 0.01 -12.33 -1.12
N GLU A 66 -0.36 -13.60 -1.25
CA GLU A 66 0.38 -14.52 -2.12
C GLU A 66 0.09 -14.24 -3.59
N VAL A 67 1.14 -14.34 -4.41
CA VAL A 67 1.03 -14.25 -5.86
C VAL A 67 0.81 -15.66 -6.41
N GLN A 68 -0.23 -15.82 -7.24
CA GLN A 68 -0.54 -17.10 -7.86
C GLN A 68 0.21 -17.26 -9.17
N PRO A 69 0.54 -18.51 -9.59
CA PRO A 69 1.33 -18.73 -10.82
C PRO A 69 0.69 -18.19 -12.10
N ASP A 70 -0.64 -18.11 -12.12
CA ASP A 70 -1.39 -17.67 -13.29
C ASP A 70 -1.89 -16.23 -13.19
N ASP A 71 -1.40 -15.47 -12.22
CA ASP A 71 -1.85 -14.08 -12.04
C ASP A 71 -1.49 -13.20 -13.22
N THR A 72 -2.45 -12.36 -13.60
CA THR A 72 -2.23 -11.20 -14.46
C THR A 72 -2.22 -9.95 -13.56
N PRO A 73 -1.76 -8.80 -14.08
CA PRO A 73 -1.81 -7.57 -13.28
C PRO A 73 -3.20 -7.27 -12.73
N LYS A 74 -4.25 -7.52 -13.51
CA LYS A 74 -5.62 -7.28 -13.06
C LYS A 74 -6.08 -8.23 -11.96
N THR A 75 -5.77 -9.52 -12.08
CA THR A 75 -6.18 -10.49 -11.06
C THR A 75 -5.42 -10.26 -9.76
N LEU A 76 -4.14 -9.90 -9.87
CA LEU A 76 -3.34 -9.58 -8.69
C LEU A 76 -3.86 -8.31 -8.01
N GLN A 77 -4.15 -7.27 -8.80
CA GLN A 77 -4.73 -6.03 -8.27
C GLN A 77 -6.01 -6.31 -7.49
N GLN A 78 -6.90 -7.11 -8.07
CA GLN A 78 -8.18 -7.44 -7.44
C GLN A 78 -7.96 -8.16 -6.11
N ARG A 79 -7.05 -9.11 -6.07
CA ARG A 79 -6.76 -9.87 -4.84
C ARG A 79 -6.15 -8.99 -3.77
N VAL A 80 -5.20 -8.12 -4.14
CA VAL A 80 -4.58 -7.19 -3.19
C VAL A 80 -5.61 -6.23 -2.63
N MET A 81 -6.52 -5.72 -3.46
CA MET A 81 -7.60 -4.85 -2.99
C MET A 81 -8.48 -5.58 -1.98
N GLU A 82 -8.94 -6.77 -2.31
CA GLU A 82 -9.89 -7.52 -1.45
C GLU A 82 -9.24 -8.04 -0.18
N GLN A 83 -8.02 -8.57 -0.26
CA GLN A 83 -7.39 -9.24 0.87
C GLN A 83 -6.55 -8.31 1.73
N ALA A 84 -6.07 -7.21 1.20
CA ALA A 84 -5.19 -6.30 1.92
C ALA A 84 -5.75 -4.90 2.06
N GLU A 85 -5.99 -4.20 0.95
CA GLU A 85 -6.35 -2.78 1.02
C GLU A 85 -7.66 -2.55 1.76
N TRP A 86 -8.70 -3.33 1.45
CA TRP A 86 -10.02 -3.19 2.07
C TRP A 86 -10.03 -3.62 3.55
N VAL A 87 -9.02 -4.37 3.97
CA VAL A 87 -8.85 -4.76 5.38
C VAL A 87 -8.05 -3.71 6.14
N LEU A 88 -6.95 -3.24 5.54
CA LEU A 88 -6.01 -2.33 6.19
C LEU A 88 -6.58 -0.93 6.38
N LEU A 89 -7.29 -0.40 5.39
CA LEU A 89 -7.74 1.00 5.46
C LEU A 89 -8.72 1.24 6.61
N PRO A 90 -9.75 0.41 6.81
CA PRO A 90 -10.61 0.56 7.99
C PRO A 90 -9.85 0.42 9.30
N GLN A 91 -8.86 -0.48 9.38
CA GLN A 91 -8.04 -0.64 10.58
C GLN A 91 -7.26 0.63 10.88
N ALA A 92 -6.67 1.26 9.86
CA ALA A 92 -5.89 2.48 10.02
C ALA A 92 -6.79 3.63 10.46
N ILE A 93 -7.95 3.78 9.85
CA ILE A 93 -8.91 4.83 10.20
C ILE A 93 -9.38 4.65 11.65
N ASP A 94 -9.70 3.43 12.04
CA ASP A 94 -10.12 3.12 13.39
C ASP A 94 -9.03 3.44 14.41
N ALA A 95 -7.79 3.07 14.11
CA ALA A 95 -6.65 3.34 15.00
C ALA A 95 -6.42 4.84 15.18
N ILE A 96 -6.52 5.61 14.12
CA ILE A 96 -6.38 7.08 14.19
C ILE A 96 -7.52 7.69 15.01
N ALA A 97 -8.76 7.27 14.73
CA ALA A 97 -9.94 7.79 15.42
C ALA A 97 -9.90 7.52 16.91
N ASN A 98 -9.28 6.41 17.33
CA ASN A 98 -9.18 6.03 18.73
C ASN A 98 -7.85 6.41 19.37
N GLY A 99 -7.03 7.20 18.69
CA GLY A 99 -5.77 7.72 19.23
C GLY A 99 -4.70 6.65 19.46
N ARG A 100 -4.76 5.52 18.76
CA ARG A 100 -3.79 4.45 18.92
C ARG A 100 -2.51 4.64 18.10
N ILE A 101 -2.58 5.57 17.16
CA ILE A 101 -1.41 5.91 16.33
C ILE A 101 -1.36 7.40 16.06
#